data_0c41df560353c54f89a3ae98c6266ef6
#
_entry.id   0c41df560353c54f89a3ae98c6266ef6
#
_cell.length_a   1.000
_cell.length_b   1.000
_cell.length_c   1.000
_cell.angle_alpha   90.00
_cell.angle_beta   90.00
_cell.angle_gamma   90.00
#
_symmetry.space_group_name_H-M   'P 1'
#
loop_
_entity.id
_entity.type
_entity.pdbx_description
1 polymer ?
#
loop_
_entity_poly.entity_id
_entity_poly.type
_entity_poly.pdbx_seq_one_letter_code
_entity_poly.pdbx_strand_id
1 'polypeptide(L)'
;VEETPKGILNDMVIFPYNDIERTLKLLNQNANEIACVLIDLVPHRVGLIPANKEYIDSIYKWTRENNAVLAFDEVVTYRVNYSGAQENYNVEPDLTSLGKIIGGGFPIGALAGKAEIMKVLDPRKTYIRHPHSGTFSANPISITAGYTAMSLFDKQAVLELNKLTKI
;
A
#
# COMPACT_ATOMS: atom_id res chain seq x y z
N VAL A 1 -9.67 -15.59 9.93
CA VAL A 1 -8.74 -15.91 11.03
C VAL A 1 -9.59 -16.15 12.26
N GLU A 2 -9.53 -17.36 12.85
CA GLU A 2 -10.47 -17.83 13.88
C GLU A 2 -10.60 -16.92 15.10
N GLU A 3 -9.56 -16.19 15.47
CA GLU A 3 -9.52 -15.33 16.66
C GLU A 3 -9.80 -13.84 16.37
N THR A 4 -10.09 -13.49 15.14
CA THR A 4 -10.41 -12.09 14.81
C THR A 4 -11.85 -11.75 15.25
N PRO A 5 -12.07 -10.62 15.96
CA PRO A 5 -13.41 -10.21 16.36
C PRO A 5 -14.39 -10.15 15.18
N LYS A 6 -15.59 -10.69 15.35
CA LYS A 6 -16.61 -10.76 14.28
C LYS A 6 -16.93 -9.41 13.65
N GLY A 7 -16.94 -8.32 14.43
CA GLY A 7 -17.16 -6.98 13.92
C GLY A 7 -16.14 -6.57 12.85
N ILE A 8 -14.86 -6.91 13.06
CA ILE A 8 -13.81 -6.63 12.07
C ILE A 8 -13.98 -7.50 10.82
N LEU A 9 -14.33 -8.78 11.00
CA LEU A 9 -14.53 -9.70 9.87
C LEU A 9 -15.73 -9.30 9.01
N ASN A 10 -16.79 -8.79 9.61
CA ASN A 10 -17.98 -8.36 8.90
C ASN A 10 -17.74 -7.12 8.03
N ASP A 11 -16.75 -6.30 8.39
CA ASP A 11 -16.38 -5.09 7.66
C ASP A 11 -15.32 -5.35 6.58
N MET A 12 -14.97 -6.62 6.33
CA MET A 12 -13.94 -7.00 5.35
C MET A 12 -14.47 -7.99 4.32
N VAL A 13 -14.24 -7.69 3.05
CA VAL A 13 -14.43 -8.61 1.94
C VAL A 13 -13.07 -9.13 1.49
N ILE A 14 -12.85 -10.44 1.61
CA ILE A 14 -11.61 -11.10 1.18
C ILE A 14 -11.87 -11.74 -0.18
N PHE A 15 -11.04 -11.44 -1.15
CA PHE A 15 -11.15 -11.97 -2.51
C PHE A 15 -9.87 -12.70 -2.94
N PRO A 16 -9.98 -13.67 -3.88
CA PRO A 16 -8.85 -14.47 -4.31
C PRO A 16 -7.87 -13.63 -5.14
N TYR A 17 -6.58 -13.82 -4.86
CA TYR A 17 -5.51 -13.12 -5.55
C TYR A 17 -5.32 -13.63 -6.99
N ASN A 18 -5.15 -12.71 -7.95
CA ASN A 18 -5.01 -12.99 -9.38
C ASN A 18 -6.22 -13.72 -10.05
N ASP A 19 -7.38 -13.69 -9.42
CA ASP A 19 -8.64 -14.23 -9.99
C ASP A 19 -9.59 -13.05 -10.27
N ILE A 20 -9.56 -12.55 -11.51
CA ILE A 20 -10.33 -11.38 -11.93
C ILE A 20 -11.83 -11.62 -11.77
N GLU A 21 -12.32 -12.77 -12.24
CA GLU A 21 -13.75 -13.07 -12.27
C GLU A 21 -14.37 -13.08 -10.87
N ARG A 22 -13.76 -13.86 -9.97
CA ARG A 22 -14.23 -13.96 -8.58
C ARG A 22 -14.05 -12.67 -7.82
N THR A 23 -12.95 -11.95 -8.05
CA THR A 23 -12.70 -10.64 -7.42
C THR A 23 -13.77 -9.64 -7.82
N LEU A 24 -14.01 -9.43 -9.13
CA LEU A 24 -15.02 -8.49 -9.61
C LEU A 24 -16.43 -8.89 -9.17
N LYS A 25 -16.74 -10.19 -9.11
CA LYS A 25 -18.01 -10.66 -8.58
C LYS A 25 -18.22 -10.23 -7.13
N LEU A 26 -17.22 -10.43 -6.26
CA LEU A 26 -17.30 -10.07 -4.85
C LEU A 26 -17.35 -8.54 -4.66
N LEU A 27 -16.55 -7.80 -5.42
CA LEU A 27 -16.57 -6.34 -5.40
C LEU A 27 -17.95 -5.80 -5.81
N ASN A 28 -18.54 -6.33 -6.88
CA ASN A 28 -19.86 -5.89 -7.36
C ASN A 28 -20.99 -6.23 -6.38
N GLN A 29 -20.90 -7.37 -5.68
CA GLN A 29 -21.88 -7.76 -4.67
C GLN A 29 -21.89 -6.80 -3.46
N ASN A 30 -20.78 -6.14 -3.19
CA ASN A 30 -20.60 -5.26 -2.04
C ASN A 30 -20.31 -3.79 -2.45
N ALA A 31 -20.59 -3.40 -3.70
CA ALA A 31 -20.14 -2.13 -4.27
C ALA A 31 -20.54 -0.89 -3.46
N ASN A 32 -21.73 -0.91 -2.83
CA ASN A 32 -22.23 0.22 -2.04
C ASN A 32 -21.59 0.33 -0.63
N GLU A 33 -20.85 -0.67 -0.20
CA GLU A 33 -20.26 -0.75 1.14
C GLU A 33 -18.73 -0.67 1.14
N ILE A 34 -18.08 -0.95 -0.01
CA ILE A 34 -16.62 -0.93 -0.13
C ILE A 34 -16.10 0.50 -0.21
N ALA A 35 -15.41 0.93 0.84
CA ALA A 35 -14.74 2.23 0.87
C ALA A 35 -13.32 2.17 0.27
N CYS A 36 -12.62 1.04 0.44
CA CYS A 36 -11.23 0.88 0.01
C CYS A 36 -10.94 -0.55 -0.44
N VAL A 37 -10.12 -0.67 -1.47
CA VAL A 37 -9.51 -1.95 -1.89
C VAL A 37 -8.02 -1.87 -1.60
N LEU A 38 -7.53 -2.77 -0.73
CA LEU A 38 -6.12 -2.88 -0.34
C LEU A 38 -5.49 -4.09 -1.01
N ILE A 39 -4.36 -3.89 -1.69
CA ILE A 39 -3.63 -4.95 -2.40
C ILE A 39 -2.14 -4.86 -2.08
N ASP A 40 -1.55 -6.00 -1.70
CA ASP A 40 -0.11 -6.23 -1.76
C ASP A 40 0.24 -6.73 -3.16
N LEU A 41 1.15 -6.04 -3.85
CA LEU A 41 1.49 -6.34 -5.25
C LEU A 41 2.33 -7.62 -5.42
N VAL A 42 3.02 -8.06 -4.36
CA VAL A 42 3.82 -9.29 -4.33
C VAL A 42 3.74 -9.93 -2.94
N PRO A 43 2.58 -10.48 -2.58
CA PRO A 43 2.34 -10.93 -1.22
C PRO A 43 3.25 -12.10 -0.82
N HIS A 44 4.01 -11.91 0.24
CA HIS A 44 4.94 -12.94 0.74
C HIS A 44 4.22 -14.19 1.25
N ARG A 45 2.99 -14.05 1.75
CA ARG A 45 2.19 -15.16 2.30
C ARG A 45 1.63 -16.11 1.24
N VAL A 46 1.63 -15.71 -0.03
CA VAL A 46 1.19 -16.54 -1.15
C VAL A 46 2.34 -16.87 -2.11
N GLY A 47 3.56 -16.89 -1.59
CA GLY A 47 4.74 -17.36 -2.32
C GLY A 47 5.43 -16.30 -3.19
N LEU A 48 5.27 -15.02 -2.89
CA LEU A 48 5.89 -13.90 -3.64
C LEU A 48 5.50 -13.89 -5.13
N ILE A 49 4.29 -14.33 -5.45
CA ILE A 49 3.74 -14.30 -6.81
C ILE A 49 3.28 -12.86 -7.11
N PRO A 50 3.84 -12.18 -8.13
CA PRO A 50 3.39 -10.86 -8.50
C PRO A 50 1.92 -10.83 -8.95
N ALA A 51 1.25 -9.72 -8.70
CA ALA A 51 -0.07 -9.49 -9.28
C ALA A 51 0.01 -9.45 -10.81
N ASN A 52 -0.94 -10.05 -11.49
CA ASN A 52 -1.06 -9.92 -12.94
C ASN A 52 -1.48 -8.48 -13.30
N LYS A 53 -0.93 -7.95 -14.39
CA LYS A 53 -1.26 -6.58 -14.80
C LYS A 53 -2.75 -6.40 -15.06
N GLU A 54 -3.37 -7.33 -15.76
CA GLU A 54 -4.79 -7.31 -16.08
C GLU A 54 -5.67 -7.35 -14.81
N TYR A 55 -5.19 -8.05 -13.77
CA TYR A 55 -5.85 -8.09 -12.47
C TYR A 55 -5.83 -6.71 -11.79
N ILE A 56 -4.68 -6.05 -11.74
CA ILE A 56 -4.57 -4.70 -11.18
C ILE A 56 -5.35 -3.68 -12.00
N ASP A 57 -5.26 -3.73 -13.33
CA ASP A 57 -6.02 -2.85 -14.24
C ASP A 57 -7.55 -2.98 -14.01
N SER A 58 -8.03 -4.21 -13.83
CA SER A 58 -9.46 -4.49 -13.59
C SER A 58 -9.92 -3.90 -12.25
N ILE A 59 -9.13 -4.06 -11.19
CA ILE A 59 -9.45 -3.50 -9.87
C ILE A 59 -9.35 -1.97 -9.91
N TYR A 60 -8.33 -1.41 -10.54
CA TYR A 60 -8.19 0.03 -10.69
C TYR A 60 -9.40 0.64 -11.39
N LYS A 61 -9.82 0.05 -12.51
CA LYS A 61 -11.02 0.46 -13.24
C LYS A 61 -12.25 0.41 -12.32
N TRP A 62 -12.45 -0.72 -11.64
CA TRP A 62 -13.58 -0.89 -10.73
C TRP A 62 -13.61 0.16 -9.62
N THR A 63 -12.47 0.46 -8.99
CA THR A 63 -12.40 1.48 -7.94
C THR A 63 -12.74 2.87 -8.45
N ARG A 64 -12.34 3.22 -9.69
CA ARG A 64 -12.71 4.51 -10.30
C ARG A 64 -14.21 4.61 -10.59
N GLU A 65 -14.82 3.55 -11.09
CA GLU A 65 -16.23 3.47 -11.42
C GLU A 65 -17.13 3.51 -10.17
N ASN A 66 -16.64 3.02 -9.03
CA ASN A 66 -17.42 2.92 -7.79
C ASN A 66 -16.97 3.92 -6.70
N ASN A 67 -16.12 4.91 -7.03
CA ASN A 67 -15.60 5.90 -6.08
C ASN A 67 -14.94 5.29 -4.83
N ALA A 68 -14.36 4.09 -4.96
CA ALA A 68 -13.61 3.43 -3.91
C ALA A 68 -12.14 3.83 -3.94
N VAL A 69 -11.50 3.90 -2.77
CA VAL A 69 -10.06 4.16 -2.64
C VAL A 69 -9.29 2.91 -3.05
N LEU A 70 -8.24 3.09 -3.87
CA LEU A 70 -7.25 2.03 -4.11
C LEU A 70 -6.02 2.27 -3.25
N ALA A 71 -5.67 1.30 -2.43
CA ALA A 71 -4.47 1.31 -1.60
C ALA A 71 -3.53 0.18 -1.99
N PHE A 72 -2.23 0.50 -2.16
CA PHE A 72 -1.20 -0.53 -2.32
C PHE A 72 -0.39 -0.70 -1.05
N ASP A 73 -0.16 -1.95 -0.66
CA ASP A 73 0.81 -2.29 0.36
C ASP A 73 2.18 -2.49 -0.29
N GLU A 74 3.02 -1.48 -0.13
CA GLU A 74 4.41 -1.48 -0.61
C GLU A 74 5.43 -1.62 0.52
N VAL A 75 4.99 -2.09 1.69
CA VAL A 75 5.89 -2.27 2.85
C VAL A 75 7.08 -3.18 2.53
N VAL A 76 6.91 -4.17 1.65
CA VAL A 76 7.98 -5.06 1.17
C VAL A 76 8.48 -4.63 -0.21
N THR A 77 7.59 -4.23 -1.09
CA THR A 77 7.82 -4.09 -2.52
C THR A 77 8.36 -2.73 -2.95
N TYR A 78 8.34 -1.72 -2.06
CA TYR A 78 8.83 -0.37 -2.38
C TYR A 78 10.28 -0.36 -2.89
N ARG A 79 11.11 -1.29 -2.43
CA ARG A 79 12.51 -1.44 -2.86
C ARG A 79 12.72 -1.99 -4.27
N VAL A 80 11.67 -2.48 -4.93
CA VAL A 80 11.79 -3.15 -6.24
C VAL A 80 12.12 -2.16 -7.35
N ASN A 81 11.51 -0.98 -7.30
CA ASN A 81 11.77 0.12 -8.22
C ASN A 81 11.92 1.45 -7.46
N TYR A 82 12.35 2.49 -8.14
CA TYR A 82 12.53 3.82 -7.55
C TYR A 82 11.22 4.39 -6.98
N SER A 83 10.10 4.14 -7.63
CA SER A 83 8.76 4.54 -7.18
C SER A 83 7.94 3.38 -6.58
N GLY A 84 8.60 2.28 -6.19
CA GLY A 84 7.93 1.08 -5.72
C GLY A 84 7.51 0.12 -6.83
N ALA A 85 6.98 -1.05 -6.47
CA ALA A 85 6.50 -2.03 -7.45
C ALA A 85 5.32 -1.51 -8.27
N GLN A 86 4.57 -0.54 -7.78
CA GLN A 86 3.48 0.13 -8.50
C GLN A 86 3.91 0.68 -9.86
N GLU A 87 5.18 1.06 -10.02
CA GLU A 87 5.74 1.53 -11.29
C GLU A 87 5.58 0.50 -12.42
N ASN A 88 5.61 -0.80 -12.10
CA ASN A 88 5.46 -1.87 -13.09
C ASN A 88 4.05 -1.98 -13.65
N TYR A 89 3.05 -1.44 -12.96
CA TYR A 89 1.64 -1.56 -13.33
C TYR A 89 1.11 -0.35 -14.09
N ASN A 90 1.85 0.77 -14.08
CA ASN A 90 1.41 2.03 -14.66
C ASN A 90 0.04 2.48 -14.10
N VAL A 91 -0.18 2.24 -12.81
CA VAL A 91 -1.38 2.59 -12.05
C VAL A 91 -0.95 3.44 -10.86
N GLU A 92 -1.60 4.58 -10.67
CA GLU A 92 -1.39 5.44 -9.50
C GLU A 92 -2.46 5.12 -8.45
N PRO A 93 -2.08 4.51 -7.30
CA PRO A 93 -3.02 4.27 -6.21
C PRO A 93 -3.39 5.60 -5.52
N ASP A 94 -4.45 5.56 -4.75
CA ASP A 94 -4.87 6.70 -3.93
C ASP A 94 -4.08 6.78 -2.62
N LEU A 95 -3.68 5.61 -2.10
CA LEU A 95 -2.88 5.45 -0.89
C LEU A 95 -1.79 4.40 -1.12
N THR A 96 -0.65 4.58 -0.45
CA THR A 96 0.44 3.59 -0.43
C THR A 96 0.95 3.45 1.00
N SER A 97 0.90 2.22 1.55
CA SER A 97 1.53 1.92 2.82
C SER A 97 3.02 1.59 2.60
N LEU A 98 3.87 2.14 3.45
CA LEU A 98 5.33 2.07 3.35
C LEU A 98 5.94 1.65 4.68
N GLY A 99 7.09 0.99 4.64
CA GLY A 99 7.82 0.55 5.81
C GLY A 99 9.20 0.03 5.45
N LYS A 100 9.80 -0.74 6.35
CA LYS A 100 11.08 -1.44 6.14
C LYS A 100 12.19 -0.54 5.58
N ILE A 101 12.47 -0.59 4.27
CA ILE A 101 13.58 0.13 3.64
C ILE A 101 13.55 1.63 3.94
N ILE A 102 12.37 2.24 4.04
CA ILE A 102 12.24 3.68 4.30
C ILE A 102 12.75 4.11 5.68
N GLY A 103 13.01 3.16 6.57
CA GLY A 103 13.53 3.41 7.92
C GLY A 103 15.04 3.28 8.05
N GLY A 104 15.77 2.91 6.98
CA GLY A 104 17.22 2.73 7.04
C GLY A 104 17.68 1.71 8.09
N GLY A 105 16.87 0.67 8.33
CA GLY A 105 17.11 -0.38 9.34
C GLY A 105 16.41 -0.13 10.69
N PHE A 106 15.80 1.01 10.90
CA PHE A 106 15.05 1.33 12.12
C PHE A 106 13.53 1.18 11.93
N PRO A 107 12.78 0.96 13.04
CA PRO A 107 11.33 0.80 12.98
C PRO A 107 10.65 2.05 12.43
N ILE A 108 9.85 1.88 11.38
CA ILE A 108 9.06 2.95 10.78
C ILE A 108 7.86 2.35 10.05
N GLY A 109 6.80 3.11 9.98
CA GLY A 109 5.69 2.94 9.06
C GLY A 109 5.25 4.28 8.55
N ALA A 110 4.81 4.34 7.31
CA ALA A 110 4.27 5.56 6.73
C ALA A 110 3.09 5.24 5.83
N LEU A 111 2.18 6.18 5.71
CA LEU A 111 1.11 6.18 4.74
C LEU A 111 1.27 7.42 3.85
N ALA A 112 1.49 7.20 2.57
CA ALA A 112 1.49 8.23 1.55
C ALA A 112 0.17 8.18 0.76
N GLY A 113 -0.25 9.30 0.18
CA GLY A 113 -1.46 9.31 -0.62
C GLY A 113 -1.84 10.67 -1.16
N LYS A 114 -2.93 10.69 -1.92
CA LYS A 114 -3.47 11.90 -2.53
C LYS A 114 -3.87 12.91 -1.46
N ALA A 115 -3.54 14.18 -1.71
CA ALA A 115 -3.76 15.25 -0.75
C ALA A 115 -5.21 15.38 -0.28
N GLU A 116 -6.18 15.16 -1.17
CA GLU A 116 -7.60 15.21 -0.86
C GLU A 116 -8.03 14.13 0.14
N ILE A 117 -7.42 12.95 0.12
CA ILE A 117 -7.68 11.87 1.08
C ILE A 117 -6.93 12.15 2.38
N MET A 118 -5.65 12.53 2.29
CA MET A 118 -4.81 12.78 3.46
C MET A 118 -5.26 13.98 4.32
N LYS A 119 -6.13 14.86 3.80
CA LYS A 119 -6.74 15.97 4.56
C LYS A 119 -7.46 15.55 5.84
N VAL A 120 -7.88 14.29 5.96
CA VAL A 120 -8.52 13.76 7.18
C VAL A 120 -7.59 13.76 8.39
N LEU A 121 -6.28 13.75 8.14
CA LEU A 121 -5.22 13.77 9.15
C LEU A 121 -4.69 15.18 9.46
N ASP A 122 -5.17 16.25 8.80
CA ASP A 122 -4.64 17.62 8.95
C ASP A 122 -4.90 18.15 10.37
N PRO A 123 -3.86 18.31 11.22
CA PRO A 123 -4.00 18.75 12.59
C PRO A 123 -4.38 20.23 12.73
N ARG A 124 -4.32 21.02 11.64
CA ARG A 124 -4.65 22.46 11.61
C ARG A 124 -6.17 22.68 11.49
N LYS A 125 -6.95 21.64 11.28
CA LYS A 125 -8.42 21.74 11.21
C LYS A 125 -9.02 21.92 12.60
N THR A 126 -10.07 22.74 12.69
CA THR A 126 -10.86 22.92 13.93
C THR A 126 -11.43 21.59 14.45
N TYR A 127 -11.74 20.68 13.54
CA TYR A 127 -12.17 19.32 13.84
C TYR A 127 -11.31 18.33 13.05
N ILE A 128 -10.52 17.55 13.77
CA ILE A 128 -9.68 16.49 13.18
C ILE A 128 -10.55 15.25 13.04
N ARG A 129 -10.84 14.85 11.83
CA ARG A 129 -11.71 13.68 11.56
C ARG A 129 -11.07 12.37 11.98
N HIS A 130 -9.75 12.26 11.83
CA HIS A 130 -8.99 11.07 12.19
C HIS A 130 -7.72 11.49 12.94
N PRO A 131 -7.78 11.58 14.29
CA PRO A 131 -6.60 11.90 15.08
C PRO A 131 -5.61 10.75 14.99
N HIS A 132 -4.38 11.06 14.62
CA HIS A 132 -3.30 10.09 14.53
C HIS A 132 -2.11 10.57 15.34
N SER A 133 -1.72 9.81 16.33
CA SER A 133 -0.52 10.06 17.13
C SER A 133 0.02 8.76 17.73
N GLY A 134 1.27 8.80 18.15
CA GLY A 134 1.94 7.69 18.83
C GLY A 134 3.27 8.16 19.39
N THR A 135 3.67 7.61 20.53
CA THR A 135 4.91 7.97 21.25
C THR A 135 6.15 7.89 20.34
N PHE A 136 6.17 6.90 19.44
CA PHE A 136 7.28 6.72 18.49
C PHE A 136 7.01 7.28 17.10
N SER A 137 5.87 7.94 16.87
CA SER A 137 5.60 8.61 15.59
C SER A 137 6.64 9.69 15.36
N ALA A 138 7.20 9.73 14.13
CA ALA A 138 8.27 10.65 13.75
C ALA A 138 9.51 10.59 14.67
N ASN A 139 9.86 9.40 15.19
CA ASN A 139 11.06 9.22 16.00
C ASN A 139 12.29 9.74 15.25
N PRO A 140 13.07 10.68 15.84
CA PRO A 140 14.16 11.33 15.13
C PRO A 140 15.27 10.38 14.66
N ILE A 141 15.51 9.27 15.37
CA ILE A 141 16.51 8.25 14.95
C ILE A 141 16.03 7.56 13.68
N SER A 142 14.79 7.05 13.67
CA SER A 142 14.20 6.39 12.50
C SER A 142 14.09 7.33 11.30
N ILE A 143 13.70 8.59 11.54
CA ILE A 143 13.58 9.60 10.47
C ILE A 143 14.96 9.95 9.90
N THR A 144 15.99 10.16 10.73
CA THR A 144 17.34 10.47 10.26
C THR A 144 17.95 9.31 9.48
N ALA A 145 17.84 8.10 10.00
CA ALA A 145 18.32 6.89 9.31
C ALA A 145 17.58 6.66 8.00
N GLY A 146 16.25 6.80 8.00
CA GLY A 146 15.41 6.68 6.82
C GLY A 146 15.73 7.75 5.77
N TYR A 147 15.88 9.01 6.17
CA TYR A 147 16.30 10.08 5.29
C TYR A 147 17.64 9.78 4.61
N THR A 148 18.63 9.34 5.39
CA THR A 148 19.95 8.95 4.86
C THR A 148 19.82 7.79 3.86
N ALA A 149 19.11 6.74 4.23
CA ALA A 149 18.91 5.57 3.37
C ALA A 149 18.20 5.94 2.06
N MET A 150 17.12 6.72 2.13
CA MET A 150 16.36 7.12 0.96
C MET A 150 17.12 8.14 0.08
N SER A 151 18.00 8.95 0.65
CA SER A 151 18.89 9.83 -0.14
C SER A 151 19.92 9.05 -0.97
N LEU A 152 20.26 7.83 -0.54
CA LEU A 152 21.16 6.92 -1.27
C LEU A 152 20.41 5.96 -2.21
N PHE A 153 19.11 5.82 -2.02
CA PHE A 153 18.27 4.92 -2.81
C PHE A 153 17.75 5.62 -4.06
N ASP A 154 18.67 5.95 -4.96
CA ASP A 154 18.37 6.54 -6.25
C ASP A 154 18.12 5.47 -7.35
N LYS A 155 17.85 5.92 -8.57
CA LYS A 155 17.58 5.01 -9.70
C LYS A 155 18.78 4.09 -10.01
N GLN A 156 20.02 4.58 -9.82
CA GLN A 156 21.21 3.79 -10.05
C GLN A 156 21.34 2.68 -8.99
N ALA A 157 21.12 3.01 -7.71
CA ALA A 157 21.14 2.03 -6.62
C ALA A 157 20.09 0.92 -6.82
N VAL A 158 18.89 1.28 -7.29
CA VAL A 158 17.84 0.30 -7.67
C VAL A 158 18.31 -0.63 -8.77
N LEU A 159 18.91 -0.08 -9.84
CA LEU A 159 19.43 -0.88 -10.94
C LEU A 159 20.54 -1.86 -10.49
N GLU A 160 21.44 -1.41 -9.63
CA GLU A 160 22.51 -2.24 -9.08
C GLU A 160 21.95 -3.35 -8.18
N LEU A 161 21.01 -3.00 -7.29
CA LEU A 161 20.32 -3.97 -6.44
C LEU A 161 19.62 -5.05 -7.28
N ASN A 162 18.91 -4.65 -8.33
CA ASN A 162 18.19 -5.57 -9.20
C ASN A 162 19.13 -6.44 -10.06
N LYS A 163 20.37 -5.99 -10.35
CA LYS A 163 21.39 -6.86 -10.97
C LYS A 163 21.85 -7.97 -10.05
N LEU A 164 22.02 -7.69 -8.76
CA LEU A 164 22.41 -8.69 -7.76
C LEU A 164 21.39 -9.82 -7.59
N THR A 165 20.12 -9.57 -7.86
CA THR A 165 19.07 -10.60 -7.76
C THR A 165 19.04 -11.57 -8.94
N LYS A 166 19.84 -11.34 -9.99
CA LYS A 166 19.92 -12.21 -11.19
C LYS A 166 21.06 -13.22 -11.13
N ILE A 167 21.82 -13.23 -10.05
CA ILE A 167 22.91 -14.16 -9.77
C ILE A 167 22.35 -15.36 -8.99
#